data_6416ffd7d4b87e16f538254d88d67ac1
#
_entry.id   6416ffd7d4b87e16f538254d88d67ac1
#
_cell.length_a   1.000
_cell.length_b   1.000
_cell.length_c   1.000
_cell.angle_alpha   90.00
_cell.angle_beta   90.00
_cell.angle_gamma   90.00
#
_symmetry.space_group_name_H-M   'P 1'
#
loop_
_entity.id
_entity.type
_entity.pdbx_description
1 polymer ?
#
loop_
_entity_poly.entity_id
_entity_poly.type
_entity_poly.pdbx_seq_one_letter_code
_entity_poly.pdbx_strand_id
1 'polypeptide(L)'
;MSKTRVALYREEDGSCPFIEWFDKLPAKVQDKCYLRLERLREMGHELRRPEADFLRDGIYELRVSLGGVHHRILYFFHGAVAAVVSHGLAKERVVPSKEIDRAVERKKRFEANPAKHTYEEA
;
A
#
# COMPACT_ATOMS: atom_id res chain seq x y z
N MET A 1 12.88 -15.77 -11.79
CA MET A 1 12.37 -14.40 -11.85
C MET A 1 12.45 -13.77 -10.47
N SER A 2 12.91 -12.55 -10.41
CA SER A 2 12.98 -11.85 -9.13
C SER A 2 11.60 -11.33 -8.73
N LYS A 3 11.31 -11.46 -7.45
CA LYS A 3 10.06 -10.94 -6.91
C LYS A 3 10.19 -9.46 -6.59
N THR A 4 9.06 -8.76 -6.61
CA THR A 4 9.02 -7.37 -6.20
C THR A 4 9.17 -7.30 -4.68
N ARG A 5 10.06 -6.46 -4.20
CA ARG A 5 10.17 -6.19 -2.77
C ARG A 5 8.98 -5.31 -2.36
N VAL A 6 8.33 -5.65 -1.25
CA VAL A 6 7.26 -4.83 -0.70
C VAL A 6 7.78 -4.16 0.57
N ALA A 7 7.79 -2.83 0.56
CA ALA A 7 8.23 -2.03 1.70
C ALA A 7 7.06 -1.23 2.24
N LEU A 8 7.12 -0.88 3.53
CA LEU A 8 6.09 -0.06 4.16
C LEU A 8 6.66 1.33 4.42
N TYR A 9 5.86 2.36 4.12
CA TYR A 9 6.26 3.74 4.34
C TYR A 9 6.31 4.06 5.83
N ARG A 10 7.36 4.78 6.23
CA ARG A 10 7.57 5.22 7.60
C ARG A 10 7.57 6.75 7.64
N GLU A 11 6.82 7.32 8.58
CA GLU A 11 6.81 8.77 8.79
C GLU A 11 8.09 9.21 9.50
N GLU A 12 8.30 10.54 9.55
CA GLU A 12 9.50 11.09 10.19
C GLU A 12 9.55 10.77 11.68
N ASP A 13 8.41 10.66 12.36
CA ASP A 13 8.34 10.33 13.78
C ASP A 13 8.53 8.83 14.04
N GLY A 14 8.77 8.03 13.00
CA GLY A 14 8.98 6.59 13.12
C GLY A 14 7.72 5.76 13.01
N SER A 15 6.54 6.37 12.97
CA SER A 15 5.30 5.62 12.85
C SER A 15 5.12 5.07 11.44
N CYS A 16 4.33 3.99 11.33
CA CYS A 16 4.02 3.38 10.05
C CYS A 16 2.50 3.44 9.84
N PRO A 17 2.03 4.32 8.94
CA PRO A 17 0.58 4.49 8.76
C PRO A 17 -0.14 3.20 8.37
N PHE A 18 0.48 2.36 7.55
CA PHE A 18 -0.15 1.09 7.18
C PHE A 18 -0.34 0.18 8.39
N ILE A 19 0.70 0.03 9.23
CA ILE A 19 0.61 -0.84 10.40
C ILE A 19 -0.45 -0.33 11.38
N GLU A 20 -0.52 0.99 11.60
CA GLU A 20 -1.51 1.57 12.49
C GLU A 20 -2.93 1.26 12.02
N TRP A 21 -3.17 1.32 10.73
CA TRP A 21 -4.45 0.96 10.15
C TRP A 21 -4.70 -0.55 10.22
N PHE A 22 -3.71 -1.33 9.84
CA PHE A 22 -3.79 -2.79 9.74
C PHE A 22 -4.09 -3.44 11.09
N ASP A 23 -3.44 -2.95 12.17
CA ASP A 23 -3.60 -3.54 13.50
C ASP A 23 -5.01 -3.42 14.06
N LYS A 24 -5.81 -2.49 13.52
CA LYS A 24 -7.19 -2.30 13.96
C LYS A 24 -8.19 -3.15 13.21
N LEU A 25 -7.75 -3.90 12.21
CA LEU A 25 -8.65 -4.69 11.38
C LEU A 25 -8.97 -6.05 12.03
N PRO A 26 -10.17 -6.60 11.75
CA PRO A 26 -10.47 -7.98 12.17
C PRO A 26 -9.48 -8.95 11.55
N ALA A 27 -9.23 -10.05 12.26
CA ALA A 27 -8.22 -11.03 11.84
C ALA A 27 -8.42 -11.54 10.42
N LYS A 28 -9.69 -11.79 10.03
CA LYS A 28 -9.96 -12.28 8.68
C LYS A 28 -9.62 -11.28 7.59
N VAL A 29 -9.81 -9.98 7.88
CA VAL A 29 -9.44 -8.92 6.94
C VAL A 29 -7.91 -8.82 6.87
N GLN A 30 -7.25 -8.92 8.02
CA GLN A 30 -5.78 -8.93 8.05
C GLN A 30 -5.21 -10.05 7.18
N ASP A 31 -5.79 -11.24 7.28
CA ASP A 31 -5.35 -12.38 6.49
C ASP A 31 -5.49 -12.10 4.99
N LYS A 32 -6.61 -11.50 4.59
CA LYS A 32 -6.83 -11.14 3.18
C LYS A 32 -5.87 -10.06 2.71
N CYS A 33 -5.60 -9.08 3.55
CA CYS A 33 -4.60 -8.06 3.24
C CYS A 33 -3.23 -8.68 3.02
N TYR A 34 -2.85 -9.61 3.90
CA TYR A 34 -1.57 -10.31 3.78
C TYR A 34 -1.47 -11.05 2.45
N LEU A 35 -2.53 -11.79 2.08
CA LEU A 35 -2.53 -12.52 0.81
C LEU A 35 -2.42 -11.58 -0.38
N ARG A 36 -3.06 -10.42 -0.30
CA ARG A 36 -3.01 -9.45 -1.39
C ARG A 36 -1.62 -8.83 -1.52
N LEU A 37 -0.96 -8.58 -0.40
CA LEU A 37 0.41 -8.08 -0.40
C LEU A 37 1.36 -9.14 -0.99
N GLU A 38 1.11 -10.42 -0.72
CA GLU A 38 1.89 -11.50 -1.34
C GLU A 38 1.69 -11.53 -2.86
N ARG A 39 0.46 -11.28 -3.33
CA ARG A 39 0.22 -11.17 -4.77
C ARG A 39 1.00 -10.01 -5.38
N LEU A 40 1.05 -8.89 -4.68
CA LEU A 40 1.84 -7.74 -5.14
C LEU A 40 3.33 -8.10 -5.22
N ARG A 41 3.83 -8.82 -4.21
CA ARG A 41 5.22 -9.28 -4.21
C ARG A 41 5.52 -10.15 -5.41
N GLU A 42 4.60 -11.06 -5.75
CA GLU A 42 4.80 -11.99 -6.86
C GLU A 42 4.67 -11.32 -8.23
N MET A 43 3.68 -10.44 -8.38
CA MET A 43 3.31 -9.88 -9.68
C MET A 43 3.88 -8.49 -9.95
N GLY A 44 4.17 -7.71 -8.89
CA GLY A 44 4.73 -6.38 -9.06
C GLY A 44 3.89 -5.51 -9.97
N HIS A 45 4.54 -4.92 -10.97
CA HIS A 45 3.87 -4.05 -11.95
C HIS A 45 2.80 -4.75 -12.78
N GLU A 46 2.80 -6.08 -12.81
CA GLU A 46 1.84 -6.82 -13.61
C GLU A 46 0.50 -7.06 -12.91
N LEU A 47 0.44 -6.79 -11.60
CA LEU A 47 -0.81 -6.99 -10.86
C LEU A 47 -1.87 -6.01 -11.34
N ARG A 48 -3.06 -6.54 -11.69
CA ARG A 48 -4.15 -5.78 -12.30
C ARG A 48 -5.48 -6.14 -11.66
N ARG A 49 -6.57 -5.56 -12.20
CA ARG A 49 -7.92 -5.88 -11.76
C ARG A 49 -8.16 -7.38 -11.82
N PRO A 50 -8.95 -7.90 -10.87
CA PRO A 50 -9.69 -7.17 -9.82
C PRO A 50 -8.88 -6.90 -8.56
N GLU A 51 -7.65 -7.35 -8.49
CA GLU A 51 -6.84 -7.30 -7.29
C GLU A 51 -6.19 -5.93 -7.06
N ALA A 52 -5.86 -5.23 -8.14
CA ALA A 52 -5.20 -3.93 -8.07
C ALA A 52 -5.61 -3.05 -9.23
N ASP A 53 -5.45 -1.74 -9.06
CA ASP A 53 -5.73 -0.80 -10.12
C ASP A 53 -4.87 0.45 -9.95
N PHE A 54 -4.64 1.14 -11.06
CA PHE A 54 -3.94 2.42 -11.07
C PHE A 54 -4.93 3.54 -10.76
N LEU A 55 -4.55 4.47 -9.91
CA LEU A 55 -5.39 5.63 -9.57
C LEU A 55 -4.96 6.88 -10.32
N ARG A 56 -3.88 7.52 -9.93
CA ARG A 56 -3.26 8.66 -10.63
C ARG A 56 -1.92 8.99 -10.00
N ASP A 57 -1.10 9.74 -10.71
CA ASP A 57 0.17 10.29 -10.21
C ASP A 57 1.09 9.22 -9.62
N GLY A 58 1.08 8.03 -10.23
CA GLY A 58 1.93 6.93 -9.78
C GLY A 58 1.39 6.16 -8.60
N ILE A 59 0.17 6.45 -8.15
CA ILE A 59 -0.44 5.78 -7.01
C ILE A 59 -1.39 4.69 -7.49
N TYR A 60 -1.29 3.52 -6.88
CA TYR A 60 -2.11 2.34 -7.14
C TYR A 60 -2.89 1.96 -5.90
N GLU A 61 -3.92 1.14 -6.06
CA GLU A 61 -4.66 0.55 -4.95
C GLU A 61 -4.64 -0.97 -5.05
N LEU A 62 -4.48 -1.64 -3.91
CA LEU A 62 -4.83 -3.04 -3.75
C LEU A 62 -6.25 -3.10 -3.22
N ARG A 63 -7.04 -4.04 -3.71
CA ARG A 63 -8.45 -4.20 -3.32
C ARG A 63 -8.62 -5.42 -2.44
N VAL A 64 -9.20 -5.22 -1.28
CA VAL A 64 -9.51 -6.30 -0.32
C VAL A 64 -10.95 -6.13 0.11
N SER A 65 -11.79 -7.13 -0.15
CA SER A 65 -13.21 -7.07 0.21
C SER A 65 -13.59 -8.24 1.08
N LEU A 66 -14.35 -7.97 2.13
CA LEU A 66 -14.88 -9.01 3.01
C LEU A 66 -16.15 -8.47 3.69
N GLY A 67 -17.23 -9.28 3.65
CA GLY A 67 -18.47 -8.92 4.31
C GLY A 67 -19.09 -7.64 3.80
N GLY A 68 -18.93 -7.33 2.51
CA GLY A 68 -19.48 -6.11 1.92
C GLY A 68 -18.66 -4.86 2.17
N VAL A 69 -17.59 -4.96 2.93
CA VAL A 69 -16.70 -3.84 3.19
C VAL A 69 -15.52 -3.89 2.21
N HIS A 70 -15.28 -2.76 1.55
CA HIS A 70 -14.19 -2.64 0.58
C HIS A 70 -13.04 -1.88 1.22
N HIS A 71 -11.89 -2.56 1.32
CA HIS A 71 -10.67 -1.95 1.83
C HIS A 71 -9.74 -1.68 0.67
N ARG A 72 -9.01 -0.58 0.75
CA ARG A 72 -8.02 -0.20 -0.25
C ARG A 72 -6.69 0.02 0.44
N ILE A 73 -5.62 -0.52 -0.17
CA ILE A 73 -4.26 -0.29 0.31
C ILE A 73 -3.55 0.49 -0.79
N LEU A 74 -3.14 1.73 -0.49
CA LEU A 74 -2.50 2.59 -1.48
C LEU A 74 -1.01 2.34 -1.50
N TYR A 75 -0.45 2.22 -2.70
CA TYR A 75 0.97 1.95 -2.86
C TYR A 75 1.51 2.63 -4.12
N PHE A 76 2.83 2.71 -4.20
CA PHE A 76 3.52 3.24 -5.37
C PHE A 76 4.78 2.41 -5.60
N PHE A 77 5.35 2.50 -6.80
CA PHE A 77 6.59 1.82 -7.11
C PHE A 77 7.77 2.77 -6.97
N HIS A 78 8.89 2.22 -6.50
CA HIS A 78 10.15 2.93 -6.42
C HIS A 78 11.17 2.13 -7.25
N GLY A 79 11.54 2.66 -8.42
CA GLY A 79 12.34 1.92 -9.37
C GLY A 79 11.59 0.72 -9.90
N ALA A 80 12.31 -0.28 -10.39
CA ALA A 80 11.72 -1.47 -11.00
C ALA A 80 11.46 -2.59 -9.98
N VAL A 81 11.98 -2.48 -8.76
CA VAL A 81 12.08 -3.62 -7.85
C VAL A 81 11.36 -3.47 -6.52
N ALA A 82 10.78 -2.32 -6.26
CA ALA A 82 10.11 -2.12 -4.96
C ALA A 82 8.73 -1.50 -5.11
N ALA A 83 7.77 -2.07 -4.37
CA ALA A 83 6.46 -1.46 -4.16
C ALA A 83 6.44 -0.95 -2.72
N VAL A 84 6.05 0.31 -2.53
CA VAL A 84 6.04 0.95 -1.21
C VAL A 84 4.60 1.23 -0.83
N VAL A 85 4.18 0.69 0.32
CA VAL A 85 2.81 0.82 0.82
C VAL A 85 2.70 2.09 1.63
N SER A 86 1.80 3.00 1.22
CA SER A 86 1.55 4.26 1.94
C SER A 86 0.65 4.03 3.14
N HIS A 87 -0.59 3.58 2.90
CA HIS A 87 -1.57 3.38 3.99
C HIS A 87 -2.79 2.63 3.44
N GLY A 88 -3.70 2.31 4.35
CA GLY A 88 -4.95 1.66 4.01
C GLY A 88 -6.16 2.48 4.44
N LEU A 89 -7.29 2.18 3.83
CA LEU A 89 -8.57 2.82 4.17
C LEU A 89 -9.72 1.90 3.78
N ALA A 90 -10.90 2.17 4.33
CA ALA A 90 -12.12 1.45 3.97
C ALA A 90 -13.01 2.41 3.21
N LYS A 91 -13.46 2.02 2.02
CA LYS A 91 -14.33 2.83 1.17
C LYS A 91 -15.25 1.97 0.33
N GLU A 92 -16.46 2.47 0.10
CA GLU A 92 -17.45 1.71 -0.65
C GLU A 92 -17.26 1.77 -2.16
N ARG A 93 -16.81 2.91 -2.67
CA ARG A 93 -16.70 3.11 -4.13
C ARG A 93 -15.30 3.53 -4.55
N VAL A 94 -15.05 4.83 -4.55
CA VAL A 94 -13.79 5.37 -5.04
C VAL A 94 -12.96 5.89 -3.88
N VAL A 95 -11.65 5.85 -4.07
CA VAL A 95 -10.73 6.41 -3.10
C VAL A 95 -10.84 7.94 -3.16
N PRO A 96 -11.05 8.63 -2.03
CA PRO A 96 -11.11 10.09 -2.03
C PRO A 96 -9.81 10.70 -2.52
N SER A 97 -9.94 11.80 -3.25
CA SER A 97 -8.77 12.48 -3.82
C SER A 97 -7.75 12.87 -2.75
N LYS A 98 -8.20 13.28 -1.57
CA LYS A 98 -7.30 13.66 -0.48
C LYS A 98 -6.42 12.49 0.00
N GLU A 99 -6.93 11.25 -0.09
CA GLU A 99 -6.13 10.08 0.28
C GLU A 99 -5.07 9.81 -0.76
N ILE A 100 -5.40 10.00 -2.03
CA ILE A 100 -4.42 9.87 -3.11
C ILE A 100 -3.35 10.96 -2.95
N ASP A 101 -3.76 12.19 -2.64
CA ASP A 101 -2.82 13.30 -2.42
C ASP A 101 -1.85 12.97 -1.28
N ARG A 102 -2.36 12.34 -0.22
CA ARG A 102 -1.51 11.92 0.90
C ARG A 102 -0.47 10.91 0.46
N ALA A 103 -0.88 9.95 -0.36
CA ALA A 103 0.05 8.96 -0.90
C ALA A 103 1.08 9.59 -1.84
N VAL A 104 0.67 10.57 -2.64
CA VAL A 104 1.58 11.31 -3.51
C VAL A 104 2.65 12.04 -2.69
N GLU A 105 2.24 12.70 -1.58
CA GLU A 105 3.19 13.36 -0.69
C GLU A 105 4.19 12.36 -0.10
N ARG A 106 3.70 11.21 0.32
CA ARG A 106 4.56 10.16 0.88
C ARG A 106 5.53 9.63 -0.16
N LYS A 107 5.06 9.50 -1.40
CA LYS A 107 5.92 9.08 -2.50
C LYS A 107 7.08 10.06 -2.69
N LYS A 108 6.79 11.36 -2.67
CA LYS A 108 7.83 12.39 -2.80
C LYS A 108 8.84 12.32 -1.67
N ARG A 109 8.37 12.16 -0.43
CA ARG A 109 9.24 12.04 0.73
C ARG A 109 10.10 10.79 0.66
N PHE A 110 9.50 9.68 0.26
CA PHE A 110 10.21 8.43 0.11
C PHE A 110 11.33 8.56 -0.94
N GLU A 111 11.00 9.14 -2.09
CA GLU A 111 11.98 9.31 -3.17
C GLU A 111 13.13 10.23 -2.78
N ALA A 112 12.86 11.23 -1.94
CA ALA A 112 13.89 12.13 -1.46
C ALA A 112 14.84 11.44 -0.46
N ASN A 113 14.35 10.51 0.34
CA ASN A 113 15.18 9.80 1.32
C ASN A 113 14.58 8.43 1.65
N PRO A 114 14.82 7.42 0.81
CA PRO A 114 14.24 6.08 1.01
C PRO A 114 14.59 5.45 2.36
N ALA A 115 15.83 5.61 2.81
CA ALA A 115 16.27 5.00 4.06
C ALA A 115 15.48 5.52 5.25
N LYS A 116 15.21 6.83 5.27
CA LYS A 116 14.47 7.47 6.35
C LYS A 116 13.01 7.03 6.39
N HIS A 117 12.43 6.75 5.21
CA HIS A 117 11.00 6.49 5.08
C HIS A 117 10.65 5.03 4.80
N THR A 118 11.56 4.11 5.07
CA THR A 118 11.28 2.68 5.02
C THR A 118 11.10 2.15 6.44
N TYR A 119 9.93 1.55 6.70
CA TYR A 119 9.65 0.96 8.01
C TYR A 119 10.44 -0.34 8.15
N GLU A 120 11.13 -0.49 9.28
CA GLU A 120 11.85 -1.72 9.62
C GLU A 120 11.36 -2.22 10.95
N GLU A 121 11.04 -3.51 11.02
CA GLU A 121 10.68 -4.12 12.27
C GLU A 121 11.93 -4.28 13.14
N ALA A 122 11.77 -3.95 14.43
CA ALA A 122 12.86 -4.09 15.39
C ALA A 122 13.10 -5.56 15.71
#